data_4101552cfb6b04883b46b5b7f70c2d33
#
_entry.id   4101552cfb6b04883b46b5b7f70c2d33
#
_cell.length_a   1.000
_cell.length_b   1.000
_cell.length_c   1.000
_cell.angle_alpha   90.00
_cell.angle_beta   90.00
_cell.angle_gamma   90.00
#
_symmetry.space_group_name_H-M   'P 1'
#
loop_
_entity.id
_entity.type
_entity.pdbx_description
1 polymer ?
#
loop_
_entity_poly.entity_id
_entity_poly.type
_entity_poly.pdbx_seq_one_letter_code
_entity_poly.pdbx_strand_id
1 'polypeptide(L)'
;MEYTVTLTAAEDKALSAIVTSQQDWIDNAVHERARLAIEEIVGLVVQKCLESGVSIPGSKDEMVTLAFAQGWVKSAAQRQAEFEAEMAAKREAAQQ
;
A
#
# COMPACT_ATOMS: atom_id res chain seq x y z
N MET A 1 13.50 -0.52 4.38
CA MET A 1 12.78 -0.35 5.66
C MET A 1 12.58 -1.70 6.33
N GLU A 2 12.65 -1.73 7.63
CA GLU A 2 12.51 -2.98 8.38
C GLU A 2 11.28 -2.92 9.28
N TYR A 3 10.54 -4.01 9.29
CA TYR A 3 9.37 -4.17 10.16
C TYR A 3 9.49 -5.51 10.88
N THR A 4 9.11 -5.53 12.14
CA THR A 4 9.19 -6.72 12.98
C THR A 4 7.79 -7.27 13.22
N VAL A 5 7.64 -8.59 13.02
CA VAL A 5 6.40 -9.30 13.33
C VAL A 5 6.65 -10.17 14.55
N THR A 6 5.82 -10.02 15.57
CA THR A 6 5.92 -10.81 16.79
C THR A 6 4.73 -11.76 16.87
N LEU A 7 5.03 -13.06 17.02
CA LEU A 7 4.01 -14.10 17.13
C LEU A 7 3.92 -14.60 18.56
N THR A 8 2.74 -14.98 18.99
CA THR A 8 2.58 -15.72 20.25
C THR A 8 3.18 -17.12 20.08
N ALA A 9 3.44 -17.81 21.17
CA ALA A 9 3.95 -19.18 21.13
C ALA A 9 2.99 -20.11 20.37
N ALA A 10 1.69 -19.94 20.56
CA ALA A 10 0.69 -20.73 19.86
C ALA A 10 0.66 -20.45 18.35
N GLU A 11 0.74 -19.19 17.96
CA GLU A 11 0.79 -18.79 16.54
C GLU A 11 2.04 -19.34 15.84
N ASP A 12 3.21 -19.22 16.48
CA ASP A 12 4.45 -19.74 15.95
C ASP A 12 4.40 -21.26 15.75
N LYS A 13 3.89 -21.96 16.75
CA LYS A 13 3.76 -23.41 16.69
C LYS A 13 2.77 -23.86 15.64
N ALA A 14 1.63 -23.18 15.54
CA ALA A 14 0.62 -23.47 14.52
C ALA A 14 1.17 -23.23 13.11
N LEU A 15 1.90 -22.14 12.91
CA LEU A 15 2.50 -21.83 11.61
C LEU A 15 3.56 -22.86 11.22
N SER A 16 4.32 -23.38 12.20
CA SER A 16 5.31 -24.43 11.96
C SER A 16 4.70 -25.74 11.43
N ALA A 17 3.41 -25.94 11.63
CA ALA A 17 2.72 -27.13 11.11
C ALA A 17 2.46 -27.06 9.60
N ILE A 18 2.50 -25.85 9.01
CA ILE A 18 2.16 -25.65 7.60
C ILE A 18 3.31 -25.09 6.77
N VAL A 19 4.36 -24.55 7.40
CA VAL A 19 5.52 -23.99 6.68
C VAL A 19 6.82 -24.51 7.28
N THR A 20 7.84 -24.66 6.45
CA THR A 20 9.15 -25.14 6.89
C THR A 20 10.00 -24.03 7.52
N SER A 21 9.75 -22.77 7.17
CA SER A 21 10.42 -21.61 7.74
C SER A 21 9.42 -20.48 7.88
N GLN A 22 9.13 -20.09 9.12
CA GLN A 22 8.22 -18.99 9.41
C GLN A 22 8.74 -17.67 8.85
N GLN A 23 10.06 -17.43 9.00
CA GLN A 23 10.68 -16.20 8.50
C GLN A 23 10.56 -16.09 6.98
N ASP A 24 10.87 -17.14 6.27
CA ASP A 24 10.77 -17.13 4.80
C ASP A 24 9.34 -16.93 4.33
N TRP A 25 8.38 -17.56 5.00
CA TRP A 25 6.97 -17.38 4.66
C TRP A 25 6.51 -15.94 4.86
N ILE A 26 6.89 -15.33 5.99
CA ILE A 26 6.55 -13.93 6.30
C ILE A 26 7.19 -13.01 5.25
N ASP A 27 8.47 -13.19 4.96
CA ASP A 27 9.19 -12.38 3.98
C ASP A 27 8.55 -12.49 2.60
N ASN A 28 8.27 -13.70 2.15
CA ASN A 28 7.66 -13.94 0.85
C ASN A 28 6.25 -13.35 0.75
N ALA A 29 5.44 -13.49 1.80
CA ALA A 29 4.08 -12.95 1.82
C ALA A 29 4.06 -11.43 1.71
N VAL A 30 4.94 -10.76 2.45
CA VAL A 30 5.02 -9.30 2.44
C VAL A 30 5.55 -8.80 1.09
N HIS A 31 6.62 -9.40 0.57
CA HIS A 31 7.17 -9.00 -0.72
C HIS A 31 6.18 -9.24 -1.87
N GLU A 32 5.46 -10.35 -1.85
CA GLU A 32 4.46 -10.65 -2.88
C GLU A 32 3.30 -9.65 -2.84
N ARG A 33 2.81 -9.31 -1.66
CA ARG A 33 1.74 -8.32 -1.54
C ARG A 33 2.22 -6.93 -1.99
N ALA A 34 3.46 -6.56 -1.65
CA ALA A 34 4.05 -5.31 -2.10
C ALA A 34 4.22 -5.29 -3.62
N ARG A 35 4.66 -6.41 -4.21
CA ARG A 35 4.81 -6.54 -5.66
C ARG A 35 3.48 -6.29 -6.37
N LEU A 36 2.40 -6.89 -5.88
CA LEU A 36 1.06 -6.68 -6.46
C LEU A 36 0.64 -5.21 -6.36
N ALA A 37 0.91 -4.56 -5.24
CA ALA A 37 0.60 -3.14 -5.08
C ALA A 37 1.40 -2.27 -6.06
N ILE A 38 2.68 -2.58 -6.28
CA ILE A 38 3.51 -1.87 -7.25
C ILE A 38 2.96 -2.03 -8.67
N GLU A 39 2.53 -3.24 -9.06
CA GLU A 39 1.97 -3.48 -10.38
C GLU A 39 0.69 -2.66 -10.62
N GLU A 40 -0.16 -2.52 -9.61
CA GLU A 40 -1.36 -1.69 -9.70
C GLU A 40 -1.00 -0.21 -9.90
N ILE A 41 0.00 0.28 -9.15
CA ILE A 41 0.47 1.67 -9.27
C ILE A 41 1.10 1.92 -10.64
N VAL A 42 1.91 0.98 -11.12
CA VAL A 42 2.55 1.07 -12.45
C VAL A 42 1.49 1.20 -13.55
N GLY A 43 0.45 0.38 -13.50
CA GLY A 43 -0.65 0.46 -14.46
C GLY A 43 -1.33 1.83 -14.45
N LEU A 44 -1.57 2.37 -13.26
CA LEU A 44 -2.17 3.69 -13.11
C LEU A 44 -1.25 4.79 -13.66
N VAL A 45 0.06 4.73 -13.36
CA VAL A 45 1.03 5.72 -13.83
C VAL A 45 1.11 5.72 -15.36
N VAL A 46 1.16 4.56 -15.98
CA VAL A 46 1.17 4.45 -17.45
C VAL A 46 -0.06 5.14 -18.04
N GLN A 47 -1.24 4.86 -17.50
CA GLN A 47 -2.48 5.46 -17.94
C GLN A 47 -2.46 6.99 -17.79
N LYS A 48 -2.05 7.49 -16.63
CA LYS A 48 -2.00 8.92 -16.34
C LYS A 48 -1.00 9.66 -17.22
N CYS A 49 0.17 9.07 -17.44
CA CYS A 49 1.18 9.67 -18.33
C CYS A 49 0.70 9.74 -19.77
N LEU A 50 0.02 8.70 -20.26
CA LEU A 50 -0.54 8.70 -21.62
C LEU A 50 -1.64 9.75 -21.78
N GLU A 51 -2.51 9.91 -20.78
CA GLU A 51 -3.57 10.92 -20.80
C GLU A 51 -3.00 12.34 -20.79
N SER A 52 -1.92 12.56 -20.06
CA SER A 52 -1.33 13.89 -19.88
C SER A 52 -0.25 14.24 -20.89
N GLY A 53 0.18 13.29 -21.72
CA GLY A 53 1.28 13.50 -22.65
C GLY A 53 2.64 13.62 -21.97
N VAL A 54 2.77 13.11 -20.74
CA VAL A 54 4.01 13.14 -19.97
C VAL A 54 4.79 11.85 -20.21
N SER A 55 6.12 11.95 -20.19
CA SER A 55 6.99 10.80 -20.36
C SER A 55 6.84 9.83 -19.17
N ILE A 56 6.78 8.53 -19.49
CA ILE A 56 6.71 7.49 -18.47
C ILE A 56 8.10 7.29 -17.88
N PRO A 57 8.25 7.31 -16.51
CA PRO A 57 9.53 7.06 -15.89
C PRO A 57 10.13 5.70 -16.26
N GLY A 58 11.46 5.60 -16.25
CA GLY A 58 12.18 4.42 -16.73
C GLY A 58 12.22 3.25 -15.77
N SER A 59 11.77 3.40 -14.51
CA SER A 59 11.77 2.31 -13.52
C SER A 59 10.47 2.31 -12.73
N LYS A 60 10.15 1.14 -12.17
CA LYS A 60 8.96 1.01 -11.31
C LYS A 60 9.09 1.84 -10.04
N ASP A 61 10.29 1.95 -9.47
CA ASP A 61 10.53 2.78 -8.29
C ASP A 61 10.24 4.25 -8.57
N GLU A 62 10.69 4.75 -9.72
CA GLU A 62 10.41 6.12 -10.14
C GLU A 62 8.92 6.34 -10.40
N MET A 63 8.22 5.34 -10.96
CA MET A 63 6.78 5.40 -11.19
C MET A 63 6.01 5.51 -9.88
N VAL A 64 6.38 4.72 -8.87
CA VAL A 64 5.76 4.79 -7.54
C VAL A 64 5.98 6.17 -6.93
N THR A 65 7.20 6.68 -6.99
CA THR A 65 7.53 8.01 -6.49
C THR A 65 6.70 9.09 -7.18
N LEU A 66 6.59 9.02 -8.50
CA LEU A 66 5.80 9.98 -9.29
C LEU A 66 4.33 9.93 -8.89
N ALA A 67 3.77 8.74 -8.74
CA ALA A 67 2.35 8.56 -8.40
C ALA A 67 2.00 9.26 -7.07
N PHE A 68 2.84 9.11 -6.06
CA PHE A 68 2.63 9.79 -4.78
C PHE A 68 2.88 11.30 -4.88
N ALA A 69 3.91 11.71 -5.63
CA ALA A 69 4.23 13.13 -5.80
C ALA A 69 3.10 13.88 -6.51
N GLN A 70 2.45 13.26 -7.48
CA GLN A 70 1.34 13.86 -8.22
C GLN A 70 -0.02 13.72 -7.51
N GLY A 71 -0.07 13.02 -6.40
CA GLY A 71 -1.33 12.77 -5.69
C GLY A 71 -2.25 11.78 -6.40
N TRP A 72 -1.76 11.04 -7.38
CA TRP A 72 -2.53 9.99 -8.05
C TRP A 72 -2.79 8.81 -7.15
N VAL A 73 -1.88 8.58 -6.22
CA VAL A 73 -1.96 7.56 -5.19
C VAL A 73 -1.71 8.21 -3.84
N LYS A 74 -2.50 7.86 -2.85
CA LYS A 74 -2.34 8.31 -1.47
C LYS A 74 -2.17 7.10 -0.57
N SER A 75 -1.46 7.27 0.55
CA SER A 75 -1.36 6.20 1.52
C SER A 75 -2.74 5.86 2.10
N ALA A 76 -2.91 4.63 2.57
CA ALA A 76 -4.16 4.23 3.20
C ALA A 76 -4.44 5.08 4.46
N ALA A 77 -3.40 5.42 5.21
CA ALA A 77 -3.52 6.29 6.38
C ALA A 77 -4.03 7.67 6.00
N GLN A 78 -3.52 8.25 4.91
CA GLN A 78 -3.96 9.56 4.43
C GLN A 78 -5.42 9.52 3.96
N ARG A 79 -5.80 8.47 3.23
CA ARG A 79 -7.19 8.30 2.79
C ARG A 79 -8.15 8.15 3.96
N GLN A 80 -7.74 7.43 5.00
CA GLN A 80 -8.55 7.27 6.21
C GLN A 80 -8.71 8.59 6.94
N ALA A 81 -7.62 9.36 7.09
CA ALA A 81 -7.66 10.68 7.74
C ALA A 81 -8.59 11.64 7.00
N GLU A 82 -8.54 11.65 5.66
CA GLU A 82 -9.42 12.48 4.83
C GLU A 82 -10.88 12.06 4.98
N PHE A 83 -11.15 10.76 5.01
CA PHE A 83 -12.49 10.23 5.23
C PHE A 83 -13.04 10.63 6.59
N GLU A 84 -12.25 10.50 7.64
CA GLU A 84 -12.66 10.89 9.00
C GLU A 84 -12.94 12.39 9.10
N ALA A 85 -12.12 13.22 8.45
CA ALA A 85 -12.33 14.65 8.40
C ALA A 85 -13.63 15.01 7.66
N GLU A 86 -13.90 14.31 6.55
CA GLU A 86 -15.15 14.51 5.79
C GLU A 86 -16.37 14.11 6.62
N MET A 87 -16.31 13.00 7.33
CA MET A 87 -17.40 12.54 8.18
C MET A 87 -17.62 13.48 9.37
N ALA A 88 -16.56 14.02 9.96
CA ALA A 88 -16.66 15.01 11.03
C ALA A 88 -17.35 16.29 10.54
N ALA A 89 -16.99 16.76 9.35
CA ALA A 89 -17.61 17.93 8.74
C ALA A 89 -19.10 17.71 8.47
N LYS A 90 -19.47 16.51 8.01
CA LYS A 90 -20.88 16.17 7.78
C LYS A 90 -21.67 16.12 9.08
N ARG A 91 -21.07 15.62 10.17
CA ARG A 91 -21.72 15.62 11.49
C ARG A 91 -21.98 17.04 11.99
N GLU A 92 -21.00 17.93 11.85
CA GLU A 92 -21.18 19.33 12.23
C GLU A 92 -22.29 20.00 11.42
N ALA A 93 -22.30 19.77 10.10
CA ALA A 93 -23.34 20.31 9.24
C ALA A 93 -24.74 19.80 9.62
N ALA A 94 -24.84 18.53 10.01
CA ALA A 94 -26.11 17.93 10.42
C ALA A 94 -26.63 18.45 11.76
N GLN A 95 -25.76 18.99 12.62
CA GLN A 95 -26.14 19.55 13.92
C GLN A 95 -26.55 21.01 13.84
N GLN A 96 -26.32 21.65 12.72
CA GLN A 96 -26.75 23.03 12.48
C GLN A 96 -28.13 23.06 11.81
#